data_1e6cfcf1416a9584db6872b481e7448e
#
_entry.id   1e6cfcf1416a9584db6872b481e7448e
#
_cell.length_a   1.000
_cell.length_b   1.000
_cell.length_c   1.000
_cell.angle_alpha   90.00
_cell.angle_beta   90.00
_cell.angle_gamma   90.00
#
_symmetry.space_group_name_H-M   'P 1'
#
loop_
_entity.id
_entity.type
_entity.pdbx_description
1 polymer ?
#
loop_
_entity_poly.entity_id
_entity_poly.type
_entity_poly.pdbx_seq_one_letter_code
_entity_poly.pdbx_strand_id
1 'polypeptide(L)'
;MKDNIIHKKYLKYAYYRLLGFFNFLIELARPSKITDYKEIPIIINNFNRLDCVKKLIYSLEKRGYTNIYIIDNLSTYPPLLEFYEKCEYPVFRLDRNLGKNALWLSRIYKKFRKDFFVYSDSDVVPIEECPDDFLLLFLNILKKHRFAQKVGFSLKIDDLPDCYSMKEDVVSYEQYFYKYKVSDLLYYAPIDTTFALYRPRAKRRHANYNIEMYRTAYPYMARHLPWYIDSENPDEESIFFLKQKLVGTAWSKKLKEELTGNHSIS
;
A
#
# COMPACT_ATOMS: atom_id res chain seq x y z
N MET A 1 2.44 13.04 -34.58
CA MET A 1 2.88 12.21 -33.44
C MET A 1 2.19 12.60 -32.11
N LYS A 2 2.01 13.89 -31.79
CA LYS A 2 1.30 14.36 -30.57
C LYS A 2 -0.18 13.95 -30.53
N ASP A 3 -0.91 14.03 -31.66
CA ASP A 3 -2.35 13.69 -31.72
C ASP A 3 -2.62 12.20 -31.45
N ASN A 4 -1.73 11.31 -31.87
CA ASN A 4 -1.83 9.88 -31.62
C ASN A 4 -1.64 9.52 -30.14
N ILE A 5 -0.86 10.29 -29.40
CA ILE A 5 -0.63 10.12 -27.94
C ILE A 5 -1.86 10.60 -27.17
N ILE A 6 -2.45 11.72 -27.56
CA ILE A 6 -3.65 12.29 -26.97
C ILE A 6 -4.83 11.35 -27.16
N HIS A 7 -5.05 10.84 -28.39
CA HIS A 7 -6.11 9.88 -28.69
C HIS A 7 -5.99 8.58 -27.89
N LYS A 8 -4.78 8.01 -27.78
CA LYS A 8 -4.53 6.83 -26.94
C LYS A 8 -4.83 7.07 -25.46
N LYS A 9 -4.58 8.29 -24.96
CA LYS A 9 -4.87 8.66 -23.56
C LYS A 9 -6.38 8.75 -23.29
N TYR A 10 -7.15 9.34 -24.19
CA TYR A 10 -8.60 9.41 -24.09
C TYR A 10 -9.28 8.04 -24.22
N LEU A 11 -8.86 7.21 -25.16
CA LEU A 11 -9.37 5.84 -25.32
C LEU A 11 -9.11 5.00 -24.06
N LYS A 12 -7.94 5.16 -23.47
CA LYS A 12 -7.58 4.47 -22.22
C LYS A 12 -8.42 4.96 -21.03
N TYR A 13 -8.67 6.26 -20.94
CA TYR A 13 -9.55 6.84 -19.93
C TYR A 13 -11.00 6.34 -20.08
N ALA A 14 -11.57 6.40 -21.29
CA ALA A 14 -12.90 5.90 -21.58
C ALA A 14 -13.04 4.40 -21.26
N TYR A 15 -12.06 3.59 -21.62
CA TYR A 15 -12.02 2.16 -21.29
C TYR A 15 -12.07 1.92 -19.77
N TYR A 16 -11.34 2.68 -18.96
CA TYR A 16 -11.35 2.50 -17.52
C TYR A 16 -12.65 2.97 -16.87
N ARG A 17 -13.25 4.04 -17.38
CA ARG A 17 -14.58 4.46 -16.93
C ARG A 17 -15.64 3.41 -17.25
N LEU A 18 -15.59 2.82 -18.44
CA LEU A 18 -16.49 1.75 -18.85
C LEU A 18 -16.33 0.52 -17.94
N LEU A 19 -15.09 0.12 -17.64
CA LEU A 19 -14.83 -0.95 -16.67
C LEU A 19 -15.36 -0.63 -15.27
N GLY A 20 -15.20 0.60 -14.81
CA GLY A 20 -15.76 1.07 -13.55
C GLY A 20 -17.28 0.97 -13.52
N PHE A 21 -17.92 1.36 -14.61
CA PHE A 21 -19.37 1.25 -14.76
C PHE A 21 -19.84 -0.22 -14.74
N PHE A 22 -19.19 -1.12 -15.46
CA PHE A 22 -19.53 -2.55 -15.42
C PHE A 22 -19.30 -3.16 -14.03
N ASN A 23 -18.22 -2.82 -13.35
CA ASN A 23 -18.00 -3.26 -11.97
C ASN A 23 -19.12 -2.77 -11.04
N PHE A 24 -19.56 -1.52 -11.20
CA PHE A 24 -20.69 -0.98 -10.45
C PHE A 24 -21.99 -1.73 -10.70
N LEU A 25 -22.33 -2.05 -11.96
CA LEU A 25 -23.51 -2.86 -12.28
C LEU A 25 -23.44 -4.25 -11.63
N ILE A 26 -22.25 -4.86 -11.61
CA ILE A 26 -22.05 -6.15 -10.94
C ILE A 26 -22.18 -6.00 -9.42
N GLU A 27 -21.74 -4.92 -8.82
CA GLU A 27 -21.94 -4.65 -7.38
C GLU A 27 -23.40 -4.46 -7.02
N LEU A 28 -24.18 -3.81 -7.89
CA LEU A 28 -25.64 -3.70 -7.72
C LEU A 28 -26.32 -5.08 -7.77
N ALA A 29 -25.93 -5.93 -8.72
CA ALA A 29 -26.48 -7.27 -8.88
C ALA A 29 -25.97 -8.26 -7.80
N ARG A 30 -24.84 -7.98 -7.18
CA ARG A 30 -24.18 -8.81 -6.16
C ARG A 30 -23.60 -7.91 -5.07
N PRO A 31 -24.44 -7.38 -4.19
CA PRO A 31 -24.00 -6.49 -3.13
C PRO A 31 -23.00 -7.17 -2.20
N SER A 32 -22.19 -6.36 -1.54
CA SER A 32 -21.27 -6.81 -0.51
C SER A 32 -22.02 -7.61 0.57
N LYS A 33 -21.40 -8.66 1.05
CA LYS A 33 -21.86 -9.43 2.20
C LYS A 33 -21.30 -8.90 3.52
N ILE A 34 -20.33 -8.00 3.46
CA ILE A 34 -19.70 -7.40 4.63
C ILE A 34 -20.66 -6.38 5.21
N THR A 35 -21.14 -6.65 6.41
CA THR A 35 -22.06 -5.78 7.17
C THR A 35 -21.30 -4.85 8.11
N ASP A 36 -20.19 -5.33 8.67
CA ASP A 36 -19.28 -4.56 9.50
C ASP A 36 -17.99 -4.24 8.73
N TYR A 37 -17.62 -2.97 8.68
CA TYR A 37 -16.37 -2.54 8.03
C TYR A 37 -15.12 -3.11 8.70
N LYS A 38 -15.20 -3.54 9.97
CA LYS A 38 -14.09 -4.19 10.68
C LYS A 38 -13.85 -5.63 10.21
N GLU A 39 -14.83 -6.25 9.58
CA GLU A 39 -14.71 -7.58 8.98
C GLU A 39 -14.07 -7.58 7.59
N ILE A 40 -13.77 -6.42 7.04
CA ILE A 40 -13.07 -6.32 5.74
C ILE A 40 -11.70 -7.00 5.85
N PRO A 41 -11.39 -7.98 4.98
CA PRO A 41 -10.09 -8.65 5.02
C PRO A 41 -8.96 -7.68 4.67
N ILE A 42 -7.92 -7.66 5.50
CA ILE A 42 -6.70 -6.88 5.32
C ILE A 42 -5.56 -7.81 4.95
N ILE A 43 -5.07 -7.70 3.71
CA ILE A 43 -4.00 -8.53 3.17
C ILE A 43 -2.71 -7.73 3.16
N ILE A 44 -1.74 -8.17 3.96
CA ILE A 44 -0.43 -7.53 4.13
C ILE A 44 0.60 -8.28 3.30
N ASN A 45 1.25 -7.61 2.35
CA ASN A 45 2.38 -8.14 1.60
C ASN A 45 3.67 -7.85 2.35
N ASN A 46 4.39 -8.88 2.74
CA ASN A 46 5.61 -8.73 3.53
C ASN A 46 6.81 -9.42 2.86
N PHE A 47 7.97 -8.79 2.97
CA PHE A 47 9.25 -9.37 2.53
C PHE A 47 10.37 -8.88 3.46
N ASN A 48 10.90 -9.78 4.29
CA ASN A 48 12.01 -9.52 5.21
C ASN A 48 11.86 -8.29 6.11
N ARG A 49 10.61 -7.98 6.57
CA ARG A 49 10.27 -6.84 7.42
C ARG A 49 9.48 -7.32 8.64
N LEU A 50 10.19 -7.71 9.72
CA LEU A 50 9.57 -8.17 10.96
C LEU A 50 8.96 -7.01 11.76
N ASP A 51 9.74 -5.97 12.00
CA ASP A 51 9.30 -4.82 12.79
C ASP A 51 8.15 -4.08 12.12
N CYS A 52 8.23 -3.91 10.80
CA CYS A 52 7.18 -3.27 10.04
C CYS A 52 5.86 -4.04 10.13
N VAL A 53 5.88 -5.37 9.88
CA VAL A 53 4.65 -6.18 9.91
C VAL A 53 4.06 -6.23 11.32
N LYS A 54 4.89 -6.33 12.37
CA LYS A 54 4.44 -6.29 13.76
C LYS A 54 3.79 -4.94 14.13
N LYS A 55 4.42 -3.84 13.76
CA LYS A 55 3.88 -2.49 14.00
C LYS A 55 2.55 -2.28 13.27
N LEU A 56 2.43 -2.76 12.02
CA LEU A 56 1.17 -2.68 11.29
C LEU A 56 0.08 -3.52 11.95
N ILE A 57 0.37 -4.78 12.28
CA ILE A 57 -0.59 -5.68 12.97
C ILE A 57 -1.04 -5.04 14.27
N TYR A 58 -0.13 -4.63 15.14
CA TYR A 58 -0.45 -3.97 16.40
C TYR A 58 -1.33 -2.72 16.21
N SER A 59 -1.02 -1.89 15.22
CA SER A 59 -1.81 -0.69 14.90
C SER A 59 -3.23 -1.04 14.45
N LEU A 60 -3.41 -2.14 13.73
CA LEU A 60 -4.71 -2.63 13.28
C LEU A 60 -5.51 -3.24 14.44
N GLU A 61 -4.90 -4.10 15.25
CA GLU A 61 -5.52 -4.74 16.42
C GLU A 61 -6.01 -3.71 17.44
N LYS A 62 -5.18 -2.70 17.76
CA LYS A 62 -5.54 -1.59 18.65
C LYS A 62 -6.81 -0.88 18.19
N ARG A 63 -7.09 -0.88 16.87
CA ARG A 63 -8.27 -0.29 16.25
C ARG A 63 -9.42 -1.28 16.03
N GLY A 64 -9.26 -2.53 16.50
CA GLY A 64 -10.26 -3.60 16.39
C GLY A 64 -10.35 -4.26 15.02
N TYR A 65 -9.30 -4.18 14.19
CA TYR A 65 -9.22 -4.90 12.93
C TYR A 65 -8.44 -6.20 13.12
N THR A 66 -9.13 -7.33 13.02
CA THR A 66 -8.55 -8.66 13.28
C THR A 66 -8.66 -9.62 12.09
N ASN A 67 -9.37 -9.24 11.01
CA ASN A 67 -9.45 -10.07 9.80
C ASN A 67 -8.22 -9.86 8.91
N ILE A 68 -7.04 -10.25 9.42
CA ILE A 68 -5.74 -10.01 8.82
C ILE A 68 -5.22 -11.28 8.15
N TYR A 69 -4.56 -11.11 7.01
CA TYR A 69 -3.87 -12.16 6.24
C TYR A 69 -2.50 -11.63 5.84
N ILE A 70 -1.48 -12.49 5.88
CA ILE A 70 -0.12 -12.13 5.49
C ILE A 70 0.26 -12.91 4.24
N ILE A 71 0.85 -12.24 3.25
CA ILE A 71 1.55 -12.86 2.13
C ILE A 71 3.04 -12.71 2.41
N ASP A 72 3.70 -13.82 2.75
CA ASP A 72 5.15 -13.87 2.82
C ASP A 72 5.73 -14.04 1.42
N ASN A 73 6.36 -12.99 0.93
CA ASN A 73 6.86 -12.88 -0.44
C ASN A 73 8.29 -13.44 -0.59
N LEU A 74 8.51 -14.68 -0.08
CA LEU A 74 9.79 -15.38 -0.02
C LEU A 74 10.79 -14.73 0.95
N SER A 75 10.38 -14.48 2.18
CA SER A 75 11.30 -13.99 3.22
C SER A 75 12.30 -15.06 3.66
N THR A 76 13.49 -14.58 4.04
CA THR A 76 14.61 -15.40 4.53
C THR A 76 15.19 -14.87 5.85
N TYR A 77 14.66 -13.77 6.38
CA TYR A 77 15.08 -13.19 7.65
C TYR A 77 14.68 -14.10 8.83
N PRO A 78 15.63 -14.74 9.55
CA PRO A 78 15.31 -15.79 10.51
C PRO A 78 14.33 -15.34 11.61
N PRO A 79 14.46 -14.15 12.24
CA PRO A 79 13.51 -13.69 13.26
C PRO A 79 12.07 -13.54 12.73
N LEU A 80 11.92 -13.17 11.44
CA LEU A 80 10.60 -13.09 10.81
C LEU A 80 10.00 -14.48 10.59
N LEU A 81 10.81 -15.46 10.20
CA LEU A 81 10.32 -16.83 10.01
C LEU A 81 9.84 -17.44 11.34
N GLU A 82 10.55 -17.22 12.44
CA GLU A 82 10.12 -17.62 13.78
C GLU A 82 8.83 -16.93 14.21
N PHE A 83 8.67 -15.64 13.88
CA PHE A 83 7.42 -14.93 14.11
C PHE A 83 6.25 -15.56 13.37
N TYR A 84 6.44 -15.96 12.12
CA TYR A 84 5.38 -16.59 11.33
C TYR A 84 4.91 -17.95 11.89
N GLU A 85 5.80 -18.69 12.53
CA GLU A 85 5.44 -19.99 13.18
C GLU A 85 4.50 -19.81 14.38
N LYS A 86 4.56 -18.63 15.02
CA LYS A 86 3.77 -18.29 16.22
C LYS A 86 2.62 -17.33 15.90
N CYS A 87 2.53 -16.87 14.66
CA CYS A 87 1.55 -15.87 14.24
C CYS A 87 0.14 -16.46 14.20
N GLU A 88 -0.81 -15.79 14.85
CA GLU A 88 -2.22 -16.22 14.87
C GLU A 88 -2.95 -15.99 13.54
N TYR A 89 -2.39 -15.12 12.68
CA TYR A 89 -2.96 -14.80 11.38
C TYR A 89 -2.50 -15.75 10.29
N PRO A 90 -3.36 -16.09 9.31
CA PRO A 90 -2.97 -16.93 8.19
C PRO A 90 -1.82 -16.32 7.38
N VAL A 91 -0.73 -17.07 7.21
CA VAL A 91 0.44 -16.68 6.41
C VAL A 91 0.48 -17.52 5.14
N PHE A 92 0.39 -16.85 3.98
CA PHE A 92 0.56 -17.47 2.66
C PHE A 92 2.03 -17.36 2.24
N ARG A 93 2.82 -18.40 2.45
CA ARG A 93 4.23 -18.42 2.07
C ARG A 93 4.38 -18.71 0.58
N LEU A 94 5.04 -17.80 -0.15
CA LEU A 94 5.31 -17.94 -1.58
C LEU A 94 6.66 -18.61 -1.81
N ASP A 95 6.77 -19.36 -2.91
CA ASP A 95 7.98 -20.02 -3.38
C ASP A 95 8.93 -19.10 -4.18
N ARG A 96 8.46 -17.87 -4.48
CA ARG A 96 9.22 -16.84 -5.20
C ARG A 96 8.75 -15.44 -4.83
N ASN A 97 9.67 -14.47 -4.91
CA ASN A 97 9.31 -13.07 -4.71
C ASN A 97 8.57 -12.52 -5.94
N LEU A 98 7.31 -12.16 -5.76
CA LEU A 98 6.43 -11.59 -6.78
C LEU A 98 6.32 -10.05 -6.65
N GLY A 99 7.10 -9.44 -5.76
CA GLY A 99 7.13 -8.00 -5.49
C GLY A 99 5.77 -7.49 -5.04
N LYS A 100 5.52 -6.21 -5.27
CA LYS A 100 4.27 -5.52 -4.91
C LYS A 100 3.00 -6.10 -5.54
N ASN A 101 3.12 -7.01 -6.48
CA ASN A 101 2.02 -7.65 -7.18
C ASN A 101 1.67 -9.04 -6.62
N ALA A 102 2.26 -9.43 -5.49
CA ALA A 102 2.15 -10.77 -4.92
C ALA A 102 0.71 -11.27 -4.84
N LEU A 103 -0.22 -10.46 -4.34
CA LEU A 103 -1.63 -10.83 -4.22
C LEU A 103 -2.24 -11.35 -5.54
N TRP A 104 -1.99 -10.66 -6.67
CA TRP A 104 -2.58 -11.03 -7.96
C TRP A 104 -1.82 -12.13 -8.68
N LEU A 105 -0.48 -12.10 -8.63
CA LEU A 105 0.38 -13.05 -9.34
C LEU A 105 0.40 -14.44 -8.71
N SER A 106 0.25 -14.51 -7.38
CA SER A 106 0.10 -15.77 -6.65
C SER A 106 -1.28 -16.41 -6.76
N ARG A 107 -2.25 -15.70 -7.35
CA ARG A 107 -3.68 -16.07 -7.41
C ARG A 107 -4.42 -16.04 -6.06
N ILE A 108 -3.78 -15.65 -4.95
CA ILE A 108 -4.42 -15.47 -3.63
C ILE A 108 -5.60 -14.49 -3.74
N TYR A 109 -5.50 -13.50 -4.61
CA TYR A 109 -6.58 -12.57 -4.98
C TYR A 109 -7.94 -13.27 -5.21
N LYS A 110 -7.97 -14.49 -5.74
CA LYS A 110 -9.22 -15.22 -6.01
C LYS A 110 -10.06 -15.47 -4.75
N LYS A 111 -9.43 -15.54 -3.57
CA LYS A 111 -10.11 -15.73 -2.28
C LYS A 111 -10.90 -14.49 -1.87
N PHE A 112 -10.38 -13.30 -2.16
CA PHE A 112 -10.91 -12.02 -1.65
C PHE A 112 -11.71 -11.23 -2.67
N ARG A 113 -11.51 -11.43 -3.97
CA ARG A 113 -12.03 -10.59 -5.06
C ARG A 113 -13.54 -10.43 -5.15
N LYS A 114 -14.33 -11.23 -4.42
CA LYS A 114 -15.79 -11.20 -4.51
C LYS A 114 -16.39 -10.04 -3.73
N ASP A 115 -15.65 -9.50 -2.77
CA ASP A 115 -16.04 -8.41 -1.90
C ASP A 115 -14.94 -7.34 -1.76
N PHE A 116 -15.16 -6.34 -0.93
CA PHE A 116 -14.14 -5.35 -0.57
C PHE A 116 -12.99 -6.02 0.17
N PHE A 117 -11.79 -5.56 -0.07
CA PHE A 117 -10.59 -6.02 0.63
C PHE A 117 -9.54 -4.91 0.69
N VAL A 118 -8.72 -4.92 1.73
CA VAL A 118 -7.53 -4.08 1.82
C VAL A 118 -6.33 -4.85 1.31
N TYR A 119 -5.45 -4.16 0.58
CA TYR A 119 -4.12 -4.64 0.28
C TYR A 119 -3.10 -3.56 0.60
N SER A 120 -2.03 -3.95 1.29
CA SER A 120 -0.97 -3.05 1.74
C SER A 120 0.37 -3.74 1.74
N ASP A 121 1.44 -2.97 1.55
CA ASP A 121 2.77 -3.38 1.98
C ASP A 121 2.84 -3.30 3.52
N SER A 122 3.72 -4.09 4.14
CA SER A 122 3.82 -4.22 5.60
C SER A 122 4.37 -2.98 6.32
N ASP A 123 4.98 -2.08 5.58
CA ASP A 123 5.68 -0.89 6.07
C ASP A 123 4.85 0.40 6.03
N VAL A 124 3.55 0.29 5.74
CA VAL A 124 2.61 1.42 5.72
C VAL A 124 1.67 1.33 6.93
N VAL A 125 1.93 2.13 7.95
CA VAL A 125 1.24 2.09 9.24
C VAL A 125 0.42 3.36 9.46
N PRO A 126 -0.90 3.26 9.79
CA PRO A 126 -1.70 4.43 10.18
C PRO A 126 -1.02 5.23 11.29
N ILE A 127 -1.05 6.58 11.17
CA ILE A 127 -0.53 7.46 12.23
C ILE A 127 -1.33 7.28 13.52
N GLU A 128 -0.77 7.69 14.66
CA GLU A 128 -1.43 7.51 15.96
C GLU A 128 -2.77 8.26 16.04
N GLU A 129 -2.84 9.44 15.43
CA GLU A 129 -4.03 10.29 15.37
C GLU A 129 -5.10 9.77 14.39
N CYS A 130 -4.78 8.73 13.61
CA CYS A 130 -5.73 8.18 12.65
C CYS A 130 -6.91 7.53 13.38
N PRO A 131 -8.15 7.99 13.11
CA PRO A 131 -9.35 7.42 13.73
C PRO A 131 -9.52 5.93 13.44
N ASP A 132 -10.15 5.23 14.39
CA ASP A 132 -10.35 3.78 14.31
C ASP A 132 -11.36 3.35 13.23
N ASP A 133 -12.13 4.29 12.71
CA ASP A 133 -13.16 4.06 11.69
C ASP A 133 -12.67 4.31 10.26
N PHE A 134 -11.37 4.36 10.02
CA PHE A 134 -10.81 4.73 8.71
C PHE A 134 -11.31 3.84 7.55
N LEU A 135 -11.60 2.54 7.78
CA LEU A 135 -12.20 1.68 6.74
C LEU A 135 -13.66 2.04 6.47
N LEU A 136 -14.41 2.53 7.46
CA LEU A 136 -15.75 3.07 7.24
C LEU A 136 -15.69 4.31 6.35
N LEU A 137 -14.74 5.22 6.61
CA LEU A 137 -14.50 6.38 5.76
C LEU A 137 -14.17 5.93 4.32
N PHE A 138 -13.25 4.97 4.14
CA PHE A 138 -12.86 4.48 2.82
C PHE A 138 -14.05 3.87 2.06
N LEU A 139 -14.88 3.08 2.74
CA LEU A 139 -16.12 2.53 2.17
C LEU A 139 -17.08 3.63 1.72
N ASN A 140 -17.28 4.65 2.55
CA ASN A 140 -18.18 5.77 2.24
C ASN A 140 -17.67 6.57 1.04
N ILE A 141 -16.36 6.79 0.94
CA ILE A 141 -15.73 7.42 -0.24
C ILE A 141 -15.97 6.55 -1.49
N LEU A 142 -15.74 5.24 -1.42
CA LEU A 142 -16.02 4.34 -2.55
C LEU A 142 -17.51 4.31 -2.92
N LYS A 143 -18.43 4.34 -1.98
CA LYS A 143 -19.87 4.41 -2.24
C LYS A 143 -20.24 5.73 -2.95
N LYS A 144 -19.65 6.85 -2.55
CA LYS A 144 -19.86 8.17 -3.16
C LYS A 144 -19.24 8.26 -4.56
N HIS A 145 -18.01 7.76 -4.71
CA HIS A 145 -17.24 7.81 -5.96
C HIS A 145 -17.32 6.45 -6.68
N ARG A 146 -18.43 6.21 -7.36
CA ARG A 146 -18.81 4.90 -7.91
C ARG A 146 -17.83 4.30 -8.91
N PHE A 147 -17.01 5.11 -9.56
CA PHE A 147 -16.00 4.68 -10.53
C PHE A 147 -14.60 4.51 -9.93
N ALA A 148 -14.39 5.00 -8.71
CA ALA A 148 -13.12 4.80 -8.02
C ALA A 148 -12.85 3.32 -7.77
N GLN A 149 -11.62 2.90 -8.05
CA GLN A 149 -11.21 1.50 -7.91
C GLN A 149 -10.68 1.20 -6.53
N LYS A 150 -10.10 2.20 -5.88
CA LYS A 150 -9.57 2.10 -4.51
C LYS A 150 -9.47 3.46 -3.84
N VAL A 151 -9.47 3.43 -2.53
CA VAL A 151 -9.20 4.55 -1.64
C VAL A 151 -8.15 4.11 -0.62
N GLY A 152 -7.20 4.96 -0.31
CA GLY A 152 -6.16 4.65 0.65
C GLY A 152 -5.58 5.88 1.33
N PHE A 153 -4.64 5.66 2.22
CA PHE A 153 -3.99 6.73 2.95
C PHE A 153 -3.09 7.60 2.05
N SER A 154 -3.05 8.91 2.34
CA SER A 154 -1.87 9.72 2.03
C SER A 154 -0.75 9.37 3.01
N LEU A 155 0.49 9.53 2.57
CA LEU A 155 1.66 9.28 3.41
C LEU A 155 2.11 10.58 4.06
N LYS A 156 2.29 10.55 5.38
CA LYS A 156 2.76 11.71 6.15
C LYS A 156 4.22 12.03 5.77
N ILE A 157 4.49 13.28 5.45
CA ILE A 157 5.81 13.75 4.99
C ILE A 157 6.31 14.99 5.71
N ASP A 158 5.50 15.56 6.59
CA ASP A 158 5.80 16.78 7.33
C ASP A 158 6.55 16.54 8.66
N ASP A 159 6.76 15.28 9.02
CA ASP A 159 7.46 14.86 10.23
C ASP A 159 8.61 13.86 9.96
N LEU A 160 9.12 13.83 8.73
CA LEU A 160 10.27 12.99 8.38
C LEU A 160 11.51 13.45 9.15
N PRO A 161 12.29 12.50 9.75
CA PRO A 161 13.46 12.85 10.54
C PRO A 161 14.60 13.40 9.66
N ASP A 162 15.43 14.26 10.21
CA ASP A 162 16.57 14.84 9.49
C ASP A 162 17.69 13.81 9.23
N CYS A 163 17.75 12.74 10.03
CA CYS A 163 18.70 11.63 9.82
C CYS A 163 18.31 10.69 8.65
N TYR A 164 17.18 10.92 7.99
CA TYR A 164 16.84 10.19 6.77
C TYR A 164 17.42 10.88 5.55
N SER A 165 18.44 10.30 4.93
CA SER A 165 19.22 10.91 3.83
C SER A 165 18.37 11.27 2.59
N MET A 166 17.24 10.55 2.38
CA MET A 166 16.37 10.76 1.21
C MET A 166 15.18 11.68 1.50
N LYS A 167 15.16 12.39 2.63
CA LYS A 167 14.04 13.21 3.08
C LYS A 167 13.53 14.19 2.02
N GLU A 168 14.41 15.00 1.44
CA GLU A 168 14.05 16.01 0.45
C GLU A 168 13.48 15.41 -0.81
N ASP A 169 14.08 14.33 -1.32
CA ASP A 169 13.61 13.62 -2.51
C ASP A 169 12.20 13.04 -2.30
N VAL A 170 11.97 12.43 -1.14
CA VAL A 170 10.67 11.86 -0.77
C VAL A 170 9.61 12.95 -0.63
N VAL A 171 9.91 14.03 0.07
CA VAL A 171 8.99 15.17 0.22
C VAL A 171 8.65 15.75 -1.15
N SER A 172 9.63 16.01 -1.99
CA SER A 172 9.44 16.54 -3.34
C SER A 172 8.55 15.61 -4.20
N TYR A 173 8.74 14.30 -4.10
CA TYR A 173 7.94 13.32 -4.85
C TYR A 173 6.51 13.21 -4.31
N GLU A 174 6.33 13.07 -2.99
CA GLU A 174 5.02 12.85 -2.38
C GLU A 174 4.13 14.10 -2.41
N GLN A 175 4.70 15.32 -2.36
CA GLN A 175 3.94 16.58 -2.51
C GLN A 175 3.09 16.62 -3.78
N TYR A 176 3.50 15.93 -4.84
CA TYR A 176 2.72 15.83 -6.07
C TYR A 176 1.32 15.23 -5.83
N PHE A 177 1.17 14.32 -4.88
CA PHE A 177 -0.10 13.63 -4.59
C PHE A 177 -1.08 14.47 -3.75
N TYR A 178 -0.63 15.59 -3.21
CA TYR A 178 -1.46 16.55 -2.48
C TYR A 178 -1.98 17.71 -3.35
N LYS A 179 -1.68 17.67 -4.65
CA LYS A 179 -1.99 18.78 -5.56
C LYS A 179 -3.50 18.96 -5.84
N TYR A 180 -4.23 17.87 -5.98
CA TYR A 180 -5.63 17.90 -6.40
C TYR A 180 -6.56 17.59 -5.23
N LYS A 181 -6.84 18.63 -4.40
CA LYS A 181 -7.75 18.53 -3.27
C LYS A 181 -9.20 18.44 -3.77
N VAL A 182 -9.93 17.41 -3.32
CA VAL A 182 -11.34 17.17 -3.64
C VAL A 182 -12.25 17.63 -2.51
N SER A 183 -11.80 17.46 -1.26
CA SER A 183 -12.42 17.97 -0.03
C SER A 183 -11.35 18.08 1.05
N ASP A 184 -11.74 18.51 2.26
CA ASP A 184 -10.78 18.60 3.37
C ASP A 184 -10.16 17.26 3.76
N LEU A 185 -10.87 16.17 3.51
CA LEU A 185 -10.43 14.81 3.83
C LEU A 185 -9.95 14.01 2.61
N LEU A 186 -9.87 14.61 1.39
CA LEU A 186 -9.70 13.81 0.19
C LEU A 186 -8.91 14.50 -0.92
N TYR A 187 -7.94 13.77 -1.46
CA TYR A 187 -7.19 14.15 -2.66
C TYR A 187 -7.46 13.15 -3.81
N TYR A 188 -7.61 13.68 -5.03
CA TYR A 188 -7.58 12.87 -6.24
C TYR A 188 -6.13 12.59 -6.61
N ALA A 189 -5.65 11.41 -6.29
CA ALA A 189 -4.26 11.03 -6.52
C ALA A 189 -4.10 9.53 -6.72
N PRO A 190 -3.14 9.10 -7.54
CA PRO A 190 -2.82 7.68 -7.68
C PRO A 190 -2.27 7.12 -6.37
N ILE A 191 -2.62 5.84 -6.13
CA ILE A 191 -2.12 5.05 -5.01
C ILE A 191 -1.30 3.91 -5.60
N ASP A 192 -0.10 3.68 -5.11
CA ASP A 192 0.69 2.47 -5.43
C ASP A 192 0.25 1.31 -4.52
N THR A 193 1.13 0.65 -3.84
CA THR A 193 0.85 -0.47 -2.92
C THR A 193 0.73 -0.03 -1.46
N THR A 194 0.58 1.26 -1.23
CA THR A 194 0.24 1.81 0.09
C THR A 194 -1.14 1.30 0.54
N PHE A 195 -1.36 1.28 1.84
CA PHE A 195 -2.59 0.78 2.45
C PHE A 195 -3.85 1.35 1.76
N ALA A 196 -4.61 0.49 1.08
CA ALA A 196 -5.79 0.90 0.35
C ALA A 196 -6.91 -0.14 0.38
N LEU A 197 -8.15 0.34 0.47
CA LEU A 197 -9.36 -0.44 0.27
C LEU A 197 -9.67 -0.53 -1.22
N TYR A 198 -9.82 -1.74 -1.71
CA TYR A 198 -10.13 -2.06 -3.10
C TYR A 198 -11.59 -2.47 -3.26
N ARG A 199 -12.20 -2.09 -4.38
CA ARG A 199 -13.49 -2.62 -4.79
C ARG A 199 -13.43 -4.11 -5.08
N PRO A 200 -14.58 -4.79 -4.98
CA PRO A 200 -14.74 -6.14 -5.54
C PRO A 200 -14.23 -6.20 -6.98
N ARG A 201 -13.49 -7.25 -7.32
CA ARG A 201 -12.94 -7.52 -8.67
C ARG A 201 -11.92 -6.50 -9.18
N ALA A 202 -11.41 -5.61 -8.31
CA ALA A 202 -10.35 -4.68 -8.69
C ALA A 202 -9.14 -5.44 -9.25
N LYS A 203 -8.74 -5.08 -10.46
CA LYS A 203 -7.62 -5.74 -11.15
C LYS A 203 -6.28 -5.16 -10.66
N ARG A 204 -5.20 -5.92 -10.88
CA ARG A 204 -3.83 -5.45 -10.71
C ARG A 204 -3.58 -4.22 -11.59
N ARG A 205 -3.62 -3.05 -11.00
CA ARG A 205 -3.30 -1.80 -11.69
C ARG A 205 -2.76 -0.82 -10.67
N HIS A 206 -1.45 -0.60 -10.79
CA HIS A 206 -0.74 0.37 -9.98
C HIS A 206 -0.84 1.73 -10.64
N ALA A 207 -0.65 2.77 -9.85
CA ALA A 207 -0.42 4.17 -10.22
C ALA A 207 -0.69 4.53 -11.70
N ASN A 208 -1.86 4.16 -12.22
CA ASN A 208 -2.26 4.56 -13.55
C ASN A 208 -3.19 5.76 -13.40
N TYR A 209 -2.74 6.93 -13.79
CA TYR A 209 -3.46 8.20 -13.73
C TYR A 209 -4.82 8.20 -14.46
N ASN A 210 -5.12 7.16 -15.23
CA ASN A 210 -6.42 7.01 -15.90
C ASN A 210 -7.43 6.20 -15.06
N ILE A 211 -7.07 5.75 -13.86
CA ILE A 211 -7.95 5.05 -12.93
C ILE A 211 -8.29 6.01 -11.81
N GLU A 212 -9.58 6.16 -11.54
CA GLU A 212 -10.04 6.99 -10.43
C GLU A 212 -9.65 6.35 -9.09
N MET A 213 -8.86 7.09 -8.32
CA MET A 213 -8.36 6.70 -7.01
C MET A 213 -8.31 7.94 -6.11
N TYR A 214 -8.42 7.72 -4.81
CA TYR A 214 -8.40 8.81 -3.84
C TYR A 214 -7.48 8.47 -2.68
N ARG A 215 -6.71 9.46 -2.24
CA ARG A 215 -5.95 9.43 -0.98
C ARG A 215 -6.65 10.27 0.06
N THR A 216 -6.73 9.78 1.28
CA THR A 216 -7.30 10.55 2.40
C THR A 216 -6.32 11.59 2.92
N ALA A 217 -6.84 12.62 3.61
CA ALA A 217 -6.06 13.67 4.26
C ALA A 217 -6.01 13.46 5.78
N TYR A 218 -5.25 14.30 6.48
CA TYR A 218 -5.21 14.31 7.95
C TYR A 218 -6.62 14.41 8.54
N PRO A 219 -6.95 13.65 9.60
CA PRO A 219 -6.07 12.74 10.36
C PRO A 219 -5.96 11.31 9.78
N TYR A 220 -6.62 11.01 8.69
CA TYR A 220 -6.61 9.68 8.06
C TYR A 220 -5.38 9.52 7.17
N MET A 221 -4.22 9.40 7.76
CA MET A 221 -2.92 9.26 7.10
C MET A 221 -2.14 8.07 7.61
N ALA A 222 -1.09 7.68 6.89
CA ALA A 222 -0.15 6.65 7.32
C ALA A 222 1.31 7.14 7.19
N ARG A 223 2.22 6.51 7.95
CA ARG A 223 3.66 6.62 7.76
C ARG A 223 4.15 5.46 6.90
N HIS A 224 5.11 5.73 6.03
CA HIS A 224 5.91 4.71 5.37
C HIS A 224 7.18 4.52 6.18
N LEU A 225 7.21 3.50 7.02
CA LEU A 225 8.23 3.31 8.06
C LEU A 225 9.68 3.38 7.57
N PRO A 226 10.03 2.87 6.35
CA PRO A 226 11.37 3.03 5.81
C PRO A 226 11.88 4.47 5.62
N TRP A 227 10.98 5.47 5.71
CA TRP A 227 11.37 6.88 5.66
C TRP A 227 11.70 7.47 7.04
N TYR A 228 11.56 6.65 8.10
CA TYR A 228 11.80 7.05 9.50
C TYR A 228 13.01 6.34 10.11
N ILE A 229 13.86 5.74 9.27
CA ILE A 229 15.12 5.12 9.71
C ILE A 229 16.23 6.15 9.78
N ASP A 230 17.18 5.92 10.69
CA ASP A 230 18.46 6.60 10.66
C ASP A 230 19.31 6.02 9.51
N SER A 231 19.60 6.84 8.49
CA SER A 231 20.35 6.38 7.32
C SER A 231 21.83 6.15 7.60
N GLU A 232 22.40 6.79 8.66
CA GLU A 232 23.77 6.59 9.07
C GLU A 232 23.94 5.35 9.95
N ASN A 233 22.90 5.03 10.76
CA ASN A 233 22.90 3.93 11.71
C ASN A 233 21.65 3.03 11.52
N PRO A 234 21.51 2.37 10.36
CA PRO A 234 20.35 1.50 10.11
C PRO A 234 20.36 0.28 11.02
N ASP A 235 19.20 -0.15 11.48
CA ASP A 235 19.02 -1.34 12.28
C ASP A 235 19.36 -2.64 11.51
N GLU A 236 19.47 -3.76 12.24
CA GLU A 236 19.85 -5.06 11.69
C GLU A 236 18.86 -5.53 10.60
N GLU A 237 17.56 -5.35 10.81
CA GLU A 237 16.52 -5.70 9.81
C GLU A 237 16.70 -4.88 8.53
N SER A 238 16.93 -3.58 8.67
CA SER A 238 17.15 -2.68 7.53
C SER A 238 18.41 -3.06 6.77
N ILE A 239 19.50 -3.38 7.46
CA ILE A 239 20.73 -3.88 6.86
C ILE A 239 20.47 -5.21 6.13
N PHE A 240 19.78 -6.15 6.77
CA PHE A 240 19.44 -7.44 6.16
C PHE A 240 18.60 -7.24 4.89
N PHE A 241 17.56 -6.39 4.96
CA PHE A 241 16.70 -6.08 3.82
C PHE A 241 17.48 -5.45 2.66
N LEU A 242 18.34 -4.45 2.92
CA LEU A 242 19.11 -3.75 1.90
C LEU A 242 20.15 -4.65 1.21
N LYS A 243 20.68 -5.66 1.92
CA LYS A 243 21.60 -6.66 1.33
C LYS A 243 20.92 -7.59 0.31
N GLN A 244 19.59 -7.67 0.28
CA GLN A 244 18.90 -8.55 -0.65
C GLN A 244 19.08 -8.12 -2.11
N LYS A 245 19.26 -9.10 -3.02
CA LYS A 245 19.40 -8.83 -4.47
C LYS A 245 18.12 -8.26 -5.10
N LEU A 246 16.96 -8.53 -4.48
CA LEU A 246 15.62 -8.22 -5.00
C LEU A 246 15.01 -6.93 -4.41
N VAL A 247 15.82 -6.04 -3.87
CA VAL A 247 15.35 -4.75 -3.38
C VAL A 247 14.83 -3.91 -4.55
N GLY A 248 13.51 -3.75 -4.61
CA GLY A 248 12.81 -3.32 -5.82
C GLY A 248 12.33 -1.87 -5.88
N THR A 249 12.51 -1.07 -4.80
CA THR A 249 12.09 0.34 -4.82
C THR A 249 13.25 1.25 -5.23
N ALA A 250 12.93 2.38 -5.89
CA ALA A 250 13.95 3.37 -6.25
C ALA A 250 14.69 3.90 -5.00
N TRP A 251 13.93 4.13 -3.92
CA TRP A 251 14.45 4.62 -2.62
C TRP A 251 15.41 3.62 -1.98
N SER A 252 15.04 2.35 -1.90
CA SER A 252 15.90 1.31 -1.32
C SER A 252 17.17 1.09 -2.14
N LYS A 253 17.11 1.25 -3.46
CA LYS A 253 18.30 1.15 -4.32
C LYS A 253 19.27 2.28 -4.05
N LYS A 254 18.78 3.53 -4.01
CA LYS A 254 19.61 4.70 -3.75
C LYS A 254 20.24 4.63 -2.35
N LEU A 255 19.46 4.30 -1.31
CA LEU A 255 19.99 4.12 0.04
C LEU A 255 21.05 2.99 0.10
N LYS A 256 20.84 1.90 -0.63
CA LYS A 256 21.84 0.82 -0.74
C LYS A 256 23.14 1.30 -1.41
N GLU A 257 23.05 2.10 -2.47
CA GLU A 257 24.21 2.66 -3.16
C GLU A 257 25.00 3.60 -2.23
N GLU A 258 24.31 4.45 -1.45
CA GLU A 258 24.93 5.33 -0.45
C GLU A 258 25.67 4.54 0.64
N LEU A 259 25.05 3.50 1.20
CA LEU A 259 25.65 2.65 2.24
C LEU A 259 26.82 1.81 1.72
N THR A 260 26.77 1.36 0.46
CA THR A 260 27.88 0.56 -0.13
C THR A 260 28.99 1.45 -0.70
N GLY A 261 28.69 2.64 -1.17
CA GLY A 261 29.64 3.62 -1.67
C GLY A 261 30.51 4.24 -0.56
N ASN A 262 29.96 4.44 0.62
CA ASN A 262 30.69 4.97 1.78
C ASN A 262 31.68 3.97 2.41
N HIS A 263 31.57 2.68 2.13
CA HIS A 263 32.51 1.64 2.59
C HIS A 263 33.68 1.38 1.64
N SER A 264 33.75 2.05 0.48
CA SER A 264 34.86 1.91 -0.48
C SER A 264 35.99 2.96 -0.30
N ILE A 265 35.88 3.78 0.78
CA ILE A 265 36.91 4.81 1.10
C ILE A 265 37.32 4.63 2.58
N SER A 266 37.90 3.47 2.89
CA SER A 266 38.70 3.29 4.11
C SER A 266 39.68 2.14 3.94
#